data_359e59df3d263bda97830d81d6c1d57a
#
_entry.id   359e59df3d263bda97830d81d6c1d57a
#
_cell.length_a   1.000
_cell.length_b   1.000
_cell.length_c   1.000
_cell.angle_alpha   90.00
_cell.angle_beta   90.00
_cell.angle_gamma   90.00
#
_symmetry.space_group_name_H-M   'P 1'
#
loop_
_entity.id
_entity.type
_entity.pdbx_description
1 polymer ?
#
loop_
_entity_poly.entity_id
_entity_poly.type
_entity_poly.pdbx_seq_one_letter_code
_entity_poly.pdbx_strand_id
1 'polypeptide(L)'
;MAFRLAPTDFEMLRTIAEYRIMTSPQLAALLSRSKKGVRDRIGKLITEGLLKEAARGRGQHRGRPERIVFLNKPGVTLLKEQGFIESQIPTSQIIDEKFHYQNHQLLLNWVRIHLNHVKTVTPGLKIRLLSHNSLFISKEFSSISVQSKTGELIRFEPDATFSIYDSNQEKTLLFFLEVDLGTEILASPKRILTDLRQKILNYGICFDTQMYKRYERLWNCQLNGFRLLFLTDTPSQMSKICSLAREMQPSDFIWVTQKDRMFEDGISANIWARGGRLDTSPQSILGSLSCRAPLP
;
A
#
# COMPACT_ATOMS: atom_id res chain seq x y z
N MET A 1 4.20 12.64 -37.82
CA MET A 1 5.35 12.95 -36.92
C MET A 1 5.73 11.67 -36.19
N ALA A 2 6.99 11.30 -36.18
CA ALA A 2 7.48 10.17 -35.39
C ALA A 2 7.28 10.46 -33.89
N PHE A 3 6.82 9.47 -33.13
CA PHE A 3 6.67 9.59 -31.69
C PHE A 3 8.06 9.77 -31.05
N ARG A 4 8.21 10.81 -30.22
CA ARG A 4 9.43 11.08 -29.48
C ARG A 4 9.13 10.98 -27.98
N LEU A 5 9.92 10.16 -27.28
CA LEU A 5 9.89 10.06 -25.82
C LEU A 5 10.46 11.33 -25.18
N ALA A 6 9.72 11.86 -24.21
CA ALA A 6 10.17 12.94 -23.36
C ALA A 6 10.68 12.41 -22.00
N PRO A 7 11.50 13.15 -21.25
CA PRO A 7 11.92 12.76 -19.90
C PRO A 7 10.74 12.39 -18.99
N THR A 8 9.62 13.07 -19.17
CA THR A 8 8.37 12.82 -18.43
C THR A 8 7.73 11.47 -18.73
N ASP A 9 8.05 10.85 -19.86
CA ASP A 9 7.56 9.50 -20.18
C ASP A 9 8.34 8.45 -19.43
N PHE A 10 9.64 8.62 -19.31
CA PHE A 10 10.47 7.73 -18.50
C PHE A 10 10.08 7.80 -17.03
N GLU A 11 9.76 8.98 -16.50
CA GLU A 11 9.21 9.15 -15.16
C GLU A 11 7.91 8.37 -15.00
N MET A 12 6.98 8.50 -15.94
CA MET A 12 5.70 7.77 -15.93
C MET A 12 5.89 6.26 -16.03
N LEU A 13 6.72 5.79 -16.95
CA LEU A 13 7.01 4.36 -17.13
C LEU A 13 7.68 3.77 -15.89
N ARG A 14 8.66 4.48 -15.30
CA ARG A 14 9.32 4.08 -14.05
C ARG A 14 8.34 4.00 -12.89
N THR A 15 7.46 4.98 -12.77
CA THR A 15 6.41 4.99 -11.75
C THR A 15 5.49 3.78 -11.91
N ILE A 16 5.06 3.47 -13.14
CA ILE A 16 4.25 2.28 -13.39
C ILE A 16 5.02 0.98 -13.09
N ALA A 17 6.32 0.92 -13.36
CA ALA A 17 7.16 -0.22 -12.98
C ALA A 17 7.14 -0.45 -11.46
N GLU A 18 7.30 0.62 -10.68
CA GLU A 18 7.35 0.57 -9.21
C GLU A 18 6.01 0.21 -8.57
N TYR A 19 4.91 0.74 -9.13
CA TYR A 19 3.56 0.54 -8.61
C TYR A 19 2.84 -0.67 -9.24
N ARG A 20 3.44 -1.28 -10.26
CA ARG A 20 2.96 -2.45 -11.02
C ARG A 20 1.78 -2.15 -11.92
N ILE A 21 0.68 -1.71 -11.39
CA ILE A 21 -0.53 -1.28 -12.09
C ILE A 21 -0.96 0.08 -11.55
N MET A 22 -1.45 0.95 -12.42
CA MET A 22 -1.93 2.27 -11.99
C MET A 22 -3.12 2.72 -12.82
N THR A 23 -3.94 3.58 -12.23
CA THR A 23 -4.95 4.35 -12.96
C THR A 23 -4.43 5.73 -13.35
N SER A 24 -5.09 6.36 -14.34
CA SER A 24 -4.75 7.74 -14.74
C SER A 24 -4.83 8.75 -13.58
N PRO A 25 -5.85 8.71 -12.68
CA PRO A 25 -5.89 9.57 -11.50
C PRO A 25 -4.73 9.34 -10.53
N GLN A 26 -4.34 8.08 -10.30
CA GLN A 26 -3.19 7.77 -9.44
C GLN A 26 -1.90 8.38 -9.97
N LEU A 27 -1.66 8.22 -11.27
CA LEU A 27 -0.51 8.83 -11.93
C LEU A 27 -0.57 10.36 -11.88
N ALA A 28 -1.76 10.95 -12.09
CA ALA A 28 -1.95 12.38 -12.04
C ALA A 28 -1.65 12.94 -10.64
N ALA A 29 -2.16 12.31 -9.60
CA ALA A 29 -1.92 12.70 -8.21
C ALA A 29 -0.44 12.57 -7.83
N LEU A 30 0.19 11.44 -8.16
CA LEU A 30 1.59 11.18 -7.79
C LEU A 30 2.58 12.09 -8.52
N LEU A 31 2.33 12.36 -9.81
CA LEU A 31 3.19 13.19 -10.66
C LEU A 31 2.82 14.69 -10.63
N SER A 32 1.82 15.07 -9.84
CA SER A 32 1.29 16.45 -9.76
C SER A 32 0.93 17.02 -11.14
N ARG A 33 0.21 16.23 -11.96
CA ARG A 33 -0.16 16.58 -13.34
C ARG A 33 -1.66 16.56 -13.56
N SER A 34 -2.10 17.23 -14.63
CA SER A 34 -3.51 17.20 -15.00
C SER A 34 -3.98 15.82 -15.44
N LYS A 35 -5.15 15.40 -14.95
CA LYS A 35 -5.78 14.10 -15.32
C LYS A 35 -5.94 13.93 -16.84
N LYS A 36 -6.23 15.02 -17.57
CA LYS A 36 -6.33 15.02 -19.03
C LYS A 36 -4.97 14.74 -19.68
N GLY A 37 -3.95 15.52 -19.31
CA GLY A 37 -2.60 15.35 -19.87
C GLY A 37 -2.03 13.94 -19.67
N VAL A 38 -2.24 13.37 -18.45
CA VAL A 38 -1.84 12.00 -18.16
C VAL A 38 -2.59 10.99 -19.02
N ARG A 39 -3.93 11.12 -19.17
CA ARG A 39 -4.72 10.22 -20.03
C ARG A 39 -4.28 10.26 -21.50
N ASP A 40 -4.07 11.46 -22.04
CA ASP A 40 -3.63 11.65 -23.42
C ASP A 40 -2.25 11.01 -23.64
N ARG A 41 -1.34 11.15 -22.66
CA ARG A 41 0.00 10.59 -22.77
C ARG A 41 0.01 9.06 -22.62
N ILE A 42 -0.77 8.51 -21.69
CA ILE A 42 -1.00 7.06 -21.57
C ILE A 42 -1.51 6.49 -22.90
N GLY A 43 -2.46 7.15 -23.55
CA GLY A 43 -2.99 6.71 -24.85
C GLY A 43 -1.87 6.57 -25.89
N LYS A 44 -0.96 7.54 -25.97
CA LYS A 44 0.20 7.49 -26.88
C LYS A 44 1.16 6.36 -26.52
N LEU A 45 1.48 6.19 -25.23
CA LEU A 45 2.39 5.13 -24.77
C LEU A 45 1.81 3.71 -25.03
N ILE A 46 0.48 3.55 -25.01
CA ILE A 46 -0.19 2.31 -25.40
C ILE A 46 -0.08 2.10 -26.90
N THR A 47 -0.31 3.12 -27.71
CA THR A 47 -0.18 3.05 -29.20
C THR A 47 1.23 2.65 -29.61
N GLU A 48 2.25 3.15 -28.91
CA GLU A 48 3.67 2.79 -29.12
C GLU A 48 4.05 1.43 -28.51
N GLY A 49 3.09 0.73 -27.90
CA GLY A 49 3.29 -0.61 -27.34
C GLY A 49 4.13 -0.65 -26.05
N LEU A 50 4.41 0.50 -25.42
CA LEU A 50 5.19 0.58 -24.17
C LEU A 50 4.36 0.24 -22.94
N LEU A 51 3.06 0.52 -22.98
CA LEU A 51 2.07 0.17 -21.96
C LEU A 51 1.01 -0.76 -22.52
N LYS A 52 0.40 -1.53 -21.63
CA LYS A 52 -0.84 -2.29 -21.88
C LYS A 52 -1.94 -1.81 -20.95
N GLU A 53 -3.19 -1.98 -21.41
CA GLU A 53 -4.39 -1.79 -20.58
C GLU A 53 -4.81 -3.17 -20.01
N ALA A 54 -5.06 -3.22 -18.71
CA ALA A 54 -5.60 -4.42 -18.08
C ALA A 54 -7.08 -4.59 -18.46
N ALA A 55 -7.51 -5.84 -18.64
CA ALA A 55 -8.92 -6.14 -18.85
C ALA A 55 -9.74 -5.67 -17.64
N ARG A 56 -10.80 -4.89 -17.92
CA ARG A 56 -11.64 -4.34 -16.87
C ARG A 56 -12.52 -5.44 -16.29
N GLY A 57 -12.48 -5.60 -14.97
CA GLY A 57 -13.51 -6.36 -14.27
C GLY A 57 -14.89 -5.75 -14.48
N ARG A 58 -15.92 -6.58 -14.69
CA ARG A 58 -17.30 -6.10 -14.85
C ARG A 58 -17.79 -5.50 -13.53
N GLY A 59 -18.11 -4.19 -13.52
CA GLY A 59 -19.28 -3.73 -12.79
C GLY A 59 -19.18 -3.39 -11.32
N GLN A 60 -18.16 -2.67 -10.84
CA GLN A 60 -18.17 -2.20 -9.44
C GLN A 60 -18.47 -0.70 -9.23
N HIS A 61 -18.57 0.12 -10.27
CA HIS A 61 -18.87 1.55 -10.09
C HIS A 61 -19.87 2.06 -11.12
N ARG A 62 -20.80 2.92 -10.67
CA ARG A 62 -21.64 3.73 -11.54
C ARG A 62 -20.73 4.78 -12.22
N GLY A 63 -20.51 4.63 -13.51
CA GLY A 63 -19.67 5.52 -14.32
C GLY A 63 -18.75 4.74 -15.26
N ARG A 64 -18.02 5.45 -16.14
CA ARG A 64 -17.03 4.84 -17.02
C ARG A 64 -15.84 4.36 -16.19
N PRO A 65 -15.53 3.05 -16.13
CA PRO A 65 -14.43 2.55 -15.32
C PRO A 65 -13.12 3.17 -15.77
N GLU A 66 -12.26 3.51 -14.81
CA GLU A 66 -10.96 4.07 -15.10
C GLU A 66 -10.05 3.05 -15.79
N ARG A 67 -9.23 3.57 -16.71
CA ARG A 67 -8.24 2.77 -17.40
C ARG A 67 -7.14 2.35 -16.43
N ILE A 68 -6.92 1.05 -16.29
CA ILE A 68 -5.82 0.47 -15.53
C ILE A 68 -4.71 0.13 -16.52
N VAL A 69 -3.50 0.60 -16.25
CA VAL A 69 -2.34 0.40 -17.12
C VAL A 69 -1.18 -0.26 -16.37
N PHE A 70 -0.39 -0.99 -17.14
CA PHE A 70 0.85 -1.63 -16.71
C PHE A 70 1.87 -1.64 -17.84
N LEU A 71 3.14 -1.91 -17.50
CA LEU A 71 4.20 -1.98 -18.50
C LEU A 71 3.98 -3.17 -19.46
N ASN A 72 4.28 -2.94 -20.74
CA ASN A 72 4.46 -4.00 -21.71
C ASN A 72 5.95 -4.38 -21.83
N LYS A 73 6.25 -5.51 -22.48
CA LYS A 73 7.65 -5.97 -22.69
C LYS A 73 8.56 -4.89 -23.28
N PRO A 74 8.20 -4.17 -24.36
CA PRO A 74 9.02 -3.10 -24.89
C PRO A 74 9.27 -1.96 -23.88
N GLY A 75 8.27 -1.61 -23.06
CA GLY A 75 8.45 -0.62 -22.00
C GLY A 75 9.45 -1.04 -20.93
N VAL A 76 9.46 -2.33 -20.55
CA VAL A 76 10.46 -2.87 -19.62
C VAL A 76 11.85 -2.85 -20.24
N THR A 77 11.98 -3.30 -21.50
CA THR A 77 13.26 -3.30 -22.24
C THR A 77 13.83 -1.88 -22.29
N LEU A 78 13.01 -0.90 -22.65
CA LEU A 78 13.39 0.51 -22.69
C LEU A 78 13.91 1.00 -21.33
N LEU A 79 13.22 0.68 -20.23
CA LEU A 79 13.66 1.11 -18.89
C LEU A 79 14.98 0.45 -18.46
N LYS A 80 15.23 -0.80 -18.88
CA LYS A 80 16.51 -1.49 -18.65
C LYS A 80 17.65 -0.87 -19.46
N GLU A 81 17.43 -0.59 -20.73
CA GLU A 81 18.41 0.06 -21.62
C GLU A 81 18.81 1.46 -21.13
N GLN A 82 17.88 2.16 -20.50
CA GLN A 82 18.13 3.47 -19.90
C GLN A 82 18.66 3.40 -18.45
N GLY A 83 18.92 2.20 -17.92
CA GLY A 83 19.44 2.01 -16.55
C GLY A 83 18.45 2.33 -15.41
N PHE A 84 17.17 2.50 -15.70
CA PHE A 84 16.14 2.74 -14.66
C PHE A 84 15.75 1.48 -13.90
N ILE A 85 15.97 0.31 -14.50
CA ILE A 85 15.73 -1.01 -13.90
C ILE A 85 16.99 -1.84 -14.16
N GLU A 86 17.43 -2.57 -13.14
CA GLU A 86 18.55 -3.47 -13.25
C GLU A 86 18.30 -4.56 -14.32
N SER A 87 19.26 -4.79 -15.21
CA SER A 87 19.12 -5.71 -16.35
C SER A 87 18.84 -7.14 -15.92
N GLN A 88 19.36 -7.57 -14.76
CA GLN A 88 19.19 -8.92 -14.20
C GLN A 88 17.77 -9.20 -13.67
N ILE A 89 16.95 -8.19 -13.39
CA ILE A 89 15.58 -8.40 -12.93
C ILE A 89 14.76 -9.03 -14.08
N PRO A 90 14.18 -10.24 -13.90
CA PRO A 90 13.39 -10.87 -14.95
C PRO A 90 12.17 -10.02 -15.33
N THR A 91 11.86 -9.95 -16.62
CA THR A 91 10.68 -9.22 -17.12
C THR A 91 9.38 -9.73 -16.48
N SER A 92 9.28 -11.04 -16.19
CA SER A 92 8.15 -11.64 -15.49
C SER A 92 7.96 -11.15 -14.05
N GLN A 93 9.01 -10.65 -13.41
CA GLN A 93 8.89 -10.00 -12.10
C GLN A 93 8.34 -8.58 -12.21
N ILE A 94 8.48 -7.94 -13.37
CA ILE A 94 8.03 -6.57 -13.61
C ILE A 94 6.60 -6.56 -14.15
N ILE A 95 6.29 -7.48 -15.05
CA ILE A 95 4.97 -7.62 -15.68
C ILE A 95 4.25 -8.80 -15.05
N ASP A 96 3.22 -8.53 -14.27
CA ASP A 96 2.30 -9.55 -13.80
C ASP A 96 1.00 -9.43 -14.61
N GLU A 97 0.82 -10.32 -15.59
CA GLU A 97 -0.40 -10.36 -16.42
C GLU A 97 -1.58 -11.00 -15.68
N LYS A 98 -1.34 -11.65 -14.53
CA LYS A 98 -2.35 -12.35 -13.72
C LYS A 98 -2.86 -11.46 -12.58
N PHE A 99 -3.41 -10.31 -12.91
CA PHE A 99 -3.95 -9.37 -11.92
C PHE A 99 -5.21 -9.90 -11.22
N HIS A 100 -5.10 -10.96 -10.46
CA HIS A 100 -6.24 -11.50 -9.69
C HIS A 100 -6.72 -10.55 -8.59
N TYR A 101 -5.86 -9.61 -8.13
CA TYR A 101 -6.11 -8.68 -7.02
C TYR A 101 -5.97 -7.22 -7.44
N GLN A 102 -6.46 -6.84 -8.65
CA GLN A 102 -6.31 -5.47 -9.16
C GLN A 102 -6.80 -4.40 -8.18
N ASN A 103 -8.01 -4.57 -7.62
CA ASN A 103 -8.59 -3.60 -6.69
C ASN A 103 -7.78 -3.45 -5.41
N HIS A 104 -7.26 -4.56 -4.88
CA HIS A 104 -6.38 -4.55 -3.72
C HIS A 104 -5.09 -3.77 -4.00
N GLN A 105 -4.41 -4.07 -5.12
CA GLN A 105 -3.19 -3.36 -5.51
C GLN A 105 -3.46 -1.87 -5.77
N LEU A 106 -4.57 -1.51 -6.39
CA LEU A 106 -4.93 -0.12 -6.62
C LEU A 106 -5.22 0.64 -5.32
N LEU A 107 -5.88 0.00 -4.34
CA LEU A 107 -6.10 0.62 -3.04
C LEU A 107 -4.79 0.78 -2.26
N LEU A 108 -3.91 -0.22 -2.30
CA LEU A 108 -2.56 -0.13 -1.74
C LEU A 108 -1.75 1.01 -2.38
N ASN A 109 -1.86 1.18 -3.70
CA ASN A 109 -1.22 2.29 -4.41
C ASN A 109 -1.75 3.65 -3.93
N TRP A 110 -3.06 3.78 -3.67
CA TRP A 110 -3.61 4.99 -3.09
C TRP A 110 -3.04 5.30 -1.70
N VAL A 111 -2.87 4.29 -0.83
CA VAL A 111 -2.18 4.48 0.47
C VAL A 111 -0.77 5.04 0.27
N ARG A 112 0.00 4.47 -0.67
CA ARG A 112 1.36 4.94 -0.98
C ARG A 112 1.36 6.40 -1.45
N ILE A 113 0.39 6.78 -2.29
CA ILE A 113 0.24 8.15 -2.80
C ILE A 113 -0.13 9.11 -1.67
N HIS A 114 -1.05 8.73 -0.78
CA HIS A 114 -1.40 9.51 0.40
C HIS A 114 -0.19 9.70 1.34
N LEU A 115 0.58 8.65 1.60
CA LEU A 115 1.79 8.75 2.43
C LEU A 115 2.84 9.67 1.81
N ASN A 116 3.03 9.62 0.48
CA ASN A 116 3.89 10.55 -0.22
C ASN A 116 3.40 12.00 -0.11
N HIS A 117 2.07 12.21 -0.23
CA HIS A 117 1.48 13.55 -0.06
C HIS A 117 1.69 14.09 1.35
N VAL A 118 1.45 13.29 2.39
CA VAL A 118 1.71 13.68 3.79
C VAL A 118 3.16 14.13 3.98
N LYS A 119 4.12 13.42 3.39
CA LYS A 119 5.54 13.80 3.44
C LYS A 119 5.79 15.19 2.86
N THR A 120 5.03 15.61 1.83
CA THR A 120 5.21 16.93 1.19
C THR A 120 4.55 18.06 1.97
N VAL A 121 3.45 17.78 2.68
CA VAL A 121 2.66 18.80 3.39
C VAL A 121 2.98 18.93 4.87
N THR A 122 3.72 17.98 5.43
CA THR A 122 4.10 17.99 6.85
C THR A 122 5.63 18.06 7.01
N PRO A 123 6.21 19.25 7.15
CA PRO A 123 7.65 19.40 7.36
C PRO A 123 8.12 18.65 8.61
N GLY A 124 9.32 18.09 8.57
CA GLY A 124 9.91 17.35 9.69
C GLY A 124 9.54 15.87 9.77
N LEU A 125 8.58 15.39 8.97
CA LEU A 125 8.30 13.96 8.88
C LEU A 125 9.13 13.30 7.78
N LYS A 126 9.75 12.16 8.10
CA LYS A 126 10.38 11.26 7.13
C LYS A 126 9.59 9.98 7.06
N ILE A 127 8.95 9.73 5.92
CA ILE A 127 8.20 8.49 5.67
C ILE A 127 9.04 7.59 4.80
N ARG A 128 9.24 6.35 5.24
CA ARG A 128 9.95 5.29 4.52
C ARG A 128 8.97 4.15 4.33
N LEU A 129 8.73 3.77 3.09
CA LEU A 129 7.75 2.76 2.71
C LEU A 129 8.46 1.56 2.07
N LEU A 130 8.10 0.37 2.51
CA LEU A 130 8.41 -0.89 1.86
C LEU A 130 7.10 -1.46 1.30
N SER A 131 6.98 -1.50 0.00
CA SER A 131 5.90 -2.24 -0.66
C SER A 131 6.41 -3.62 -1.03
N HIS A 132 5.76 -4.67 -0.53
CA HIS A 132 6.18 -6.05 -0.78
C HIS A 132 6.13 -6.42 -2.26
N ASN A 133 5.34 -5.70 -3.05
CA ASN A 133 5.28 -5.83 -4.51
C ASN A 133 6.27 -4.92 -5.25
N SER A 134 7.09 -4.13 -4.55
CA SER A 134 8.09 -3.28 -5.20
C SER A 134 9.26 -4.10 -5.70
N LEU A 135 9.74 -3.78 -6.91
CA LEU A 135 10.95 -4.38 -7.50
C LEU A 135 12.22 -4.03 -6.73
N PHE A 136 12.15 -2.98 -5.94
CA PHE A 136 13.29 -2.38 -5.23
C PHE A 136 13.40 -2.84 -3.77
N ILE A 137 12.56 -3.77 -3.33
CA ILE A 137 12.64 -4.32 -1.99
C ILE A 137 13.55 -5.54 -1.96
N SER A 138 14.42 -5.61 -0.97
CA SER A 138 15.20 -6.82 -0.71
C SER A 138 14.28 -7.96 -0.30
N LYS A 139 14.52 -9.17 -0.82
CA LYS A 139 13.79 -10.39 -0.46
C LYS A 139 13.77 -10.64 1.05
N GLU A 140 14.82 -10.23 1.75
CA GLU A 140 14.91 -10.32 3.20
C GLU A 140 13.74 -9.62 3.91
N PHE A 141 13.24 -8.50 3.38
CA PHE A 141 12.17 -7.71 3.99
C PHE A 141 10.79 -7.93 3.37
N SER A 142 10.66 -8.81 2.37
CA SER A 142 9.36 -9.09 1.72
C SER A 142 8.42 -9.93 2.57
N SER A 143 8.95 -10.70 3.53
CA SER A 143 8.14 -11.53 4.42
C SER A 143 8.69 -11.54 5.84
N ILE A 144 7.82 -11.84 6.80
CA ILE A 144 8.17 -12.02 8.21
C ILE A 144 8.05 -13.51 8.54
N SER A 145 9.09 -14.07 9.15
CA SER A 145 9.09 -15.44 9.63
C SER A 145 9.21 -15.42 11.16
N VAL A 146 8.25 -16.02 11.85
CA VAL A 146 8.22 -16.13 13.31
C VAL A 146 8.08 -17.60 13.72
N GLN A 147 8.57 -17.95 14.89
CA GLN A 147 8.39 -19.26 15.44
C GLN A 147 7.28 -19.26 16.48
N SER A 148 6.29 -20.12 16.33
CA SER A 148 5.21 -20.27 17.31
C SER A 148 5.73 -20.86 18.63
N LYS A 149 4.94 -20.78 19.69
CA LYS A 149 5.26 -21.43 20.97
C LYS A 149 5.42 -22.95 20.86
N THR A 150 4.82 -23.56 19.85
CA THR A 150 4.92 -24.99 19.55
C THR A 150 6.11 -25.34 18.64
N GLY A 151 6.94 -24.37 18.28
CA GLY A 151 8.11 -24.55 17.41
C GLY A 151 7.81 -24.50 15.91
N GLU A 152 6.57 -24.31 15.50
CA GLU A 152 6.17 -24.20 14.10
C GLU A 152 6.67 -22.87 13.50
N LEU A 153 7.26 -22.93 12.30
CA LEU A 153 7.67 -21.74 11.55
C LEU A 153 6.48 -21.16 10.80
N ILE A 154 6.05 -19.98 11.21
CA ILE A 154 4.96 -19.23 10.56
C ILE A 154 5.58 -18.15 9.69
N ARG A 155 5.22 -18.13 8.41
CA ARG A 155 5.62 -17.09 7.46
C ARG A 155 4.39 -16.31 6.99
N PHE A 156 4.48 -15.00 7.02
CA PHE A 156 3.42 -14.11 6.52
C PHE A 156 4.01 -12.84 5.88
N GLU A 157 3.22 -12.20 5.04
CA GLU A 157 3.64 -11.03 4.27
C GLU A 157 2.61 -9.91 4.50
N PRO A 158 3.01 -8.78 5.15
CA PRO A 158 2.18 -7.60 5.20
C PRO A 158 1.94 -7.04 3.79
N ASP A 159 0.79 -6.43 3.52
CA ASP A 159 0.56 -5.73 2.25
C ASP A 159 1.52 -4.56 2.06
N ALA A 160 1.82 -3.84 3.14
CA ALA A 160 2.92 -2.88 3.20
C ALA A 160 3.50 -2.75 4.60
N THR A 161 4.77 -2.35 4.65
CA THR A 161 5.47 -1.96 5.88
C THR A 161 6.01 -0.56 5.69
N PHE A 162 5.78 0.33 6.65
CA PHE A 162 6.35 1.68 6.57
C PHE A 162 6.70 2.23 7.95
N SER A 163 7.59 3.21 7.96
CA SER A 163 7.91 3.96 9.17
C SER A 163 7.67 5.45 8.96
N ILE A 164 7.29 6.10 10.05
CA ILE A 164 7.20 7.55 10.16
C ILE A 164 8.19 7.97 11.23
N TYR A 165 9.17 8.77 10.85
CA TYR A 165 10.11 9.43 11.76
C TYR A 165 9.71 10.88 11.94
N ASP A 166 9.49 11.27 13.18
CA ASP A 166 9.25 12.66 13.59
C ASP A 166 10.58 13.26 14.08
N SER A 167 11.12 14.22 13.34
CA SER A 167 12.39 14.87 13.66
C SER A 167 12.31 15.76 14.92
N ASN A 168 11.10 16.22 15.31
CA ASN A 168 10.93 17.05 16.49
C ASN A 168 10.94 16.23 17.78
N GLN A 169 10.48 14.98 17.71
CA GLN A 169 10.45 14.07 18.86
C GLN A 169 11.57 13.02 18.81
N GLU A 170 12.33 12.97 17.74
CA GLU A 170 13.35 11.94 17.45
C GLU A 170 12.81 10.51 17.58
N LYS A 171 11.54 10.33 17.22
CA LYS A 171 10.84 9.04 17.36
C LYS A 171 10.50 8.44 16.01
N THR A 172 10.71 7.13 15.90
CA THR A 172 10.25 6.33 14.77
C THR A 172 9.08 5.46 15.18
N LEU A 173 8.00 5.52 14.40
CA LEU A 173 6.87 4.61 14.51
C LEU A 173 6.90 3.64 13.33
N LEU A 174 6.76 2.36 13.61
CA LEU A 174 6.64 1.30 12.62
C LEU A 174 5.16 0.95 12.41
N PHE A 175 4.78 0.72 11.16
CA PHE A 175 3.43 0.33 10.77
C PHE A 175 3.48 -0.87 9.84
N PHE A 176 2.61 -1.85 10.09
CA PHE A 176 2.21 -2.86 9.13
C PHE A 176 0.81 -2.52 8.63
N LEU A 177 0.58 -2.67 7.34
CA LEU A 177 -0.70 -2.40 6.70
C LEU A 177 -1.25 -3.69 6.11
N GLU A 178 -2.52 -3.93 6.35
CA GLU A 178 -3.36 -4.95 5.71
C GLU A 178 -4.54 -4.25 5.03
N VAL A 179 -4.76 -4.56 3.76
CA VAL A 179 -5.88 -4.05 2.98
C VAL A 179 -6.93 -5.16 2.83
N ASP A 180 -8.10 -4.97 3.40
CA ASP A 180 -9.19 -5.94 3.32
C ASP A 180 -10.34 -5.38 2.47
N LEU A 181 -10.51 -5.95 1.28
CA LEU A 181 -11.61 -5.59 0.38
C LEU A 181 -12.86 -6.47 0.54
N GLY A 182 -12.81 -7.49 1.40
CA GLY A 182 -13.90 -8.46 1.55
C GLY A 182 -14.22 -9.25 0.29
N THR A 183 -13.30 -9.28 -0.67
CA THR A 183 -13.48 -9.90 -1.99
C THR A 183 -13.12 -11.38 -2.01
N GLU A 184 -12.76 -11.97 -0.89
CA GLU A 184 -12.62 -13.43 -0.79
C GLU A 184 -14.00 -14.11 -0.83
N ILE A 185 -14.65 -13.98 -1.99
CA ILE A 185 -16.04 -14.43 -2.28
C ILE A 185 -16.21 -15.97 -2.12
N LEU A 186 -15.14 -16.72 -2.02
CA LEU A 186 -15.14 -18.17 -1.93
C LEU A 186 -15.03 -18.71 -0.50
N ALA A 187 -14.76 -17.87 0.48
CA ALA A 187 -14.69 -18.30 1.87
C ALA A 187 -16.01 -17.96 2.59
N SER A 188 -16.51 -18.90 3.42
CA SER A 188 -17.61 -18.59 4.31
C SER A 188 -17.24 -17.41 5.23
N PRO A 189 -18.20 -16.56 5.66
CA PRO A 189 -17.91 -15.48 6.61
C PRO A 189 -17.15 -15.94 7.85
N LYS A 190 -17.38 -17.17 8.29
CA LYS A 190 -16.68 -17.82 9.40
C LYS A 190 -15.20 -18.05 9.11
N ARG A 191 -14.84 -18.46 7.88
CA ARG A 191 -13.46 -18.67 7.46
C ARG A 191 -12.67 -17.36 7.34
N ILE A 192 -13.28 -16.32 6.80
CA ILE A 192 -12.65 -14.98 6.70
C ILE A 192 -12.25 -14.46 8.08
N LEU A 193 -13.14 -14.55 9.07
CA LEU A 193 -12.83 -14.15 10.45
C LEU A 193 -11.74 -15.00 11.08
N THR A 194 -11.66 -16.28 10.75
CA THR A 194 -10.60 -17.17 11.21
C THR A 194 -9.26 -16.75 10.64
N ASP A 195 -9.20 -16.43 9.35
CA ASP A 195 -7.98 -15.99 8.65
C ASP A 195 -7.50 -14.63 9.17
N LEU A 196 -8.41 -13.67 9.41
CA LEU A 196 -8.08 -12.39 10.02
C LEU A 196 -7.60 -12.54 11.47
N ARG A 197 -8.23 -13.41 12.25
CA ARG A 197 -7.79 -13.73 13.62
C ARG A 197 -6.39 -14.31 13.61
N GLN A 198 -6.11 -15.24 12.70
CA GLN A 198 -4.77 -15.83 12.57
C GLN A 198 -3.72 -14.79 12.15
N LYS A 199 -4.06 -13.87 11.23
CA LYS A 199 -3.18 -12.75 10.88
C LYS A 199 -2.82 -11.92 12.13
N ILE A 200 -3.81 -11.52 12.93
CA ILE A 200 -3.57 -10.72 14.14
C ILE A 200 -2.69 -11.48 15.13
N LEU A 201 -2.92 -12.80 15.32
CA LEU A 201 -2.10 -13.64 16.17
C LEU A 201 -0.65 -13.70 15.69
N ASN A 202 -0.41 -13.80 14.38
CA ASN A 202 0.92 -13.79 13.79
C ASN A 202 1.68 -12.48 14.10
N TYR A 203 0.97 -11.33 14.04
CA TYR A 203 1.55 -10.05 14.46
C TYR A 203 1.82 -9.99 15.96
N GLY A 204 0.98 -10.60 16.80
CA GLY A 204 1.23 -10.77 18.23
C GLY A 204 2.54 -11.54 18.48
N ILE A 205 2.74 -12.68 17.79
CA ILE A 205 3.98 -13.46 17.87
C ILE A 205 5.18 -12.63 17.38
N CYS A 206 5.02 -11.85 16.29
CA CYS A 206 6.05 -10.94 15.79
C CYS A 206 6.46 -9.89 16.83
N PHE A 207 5.51 -9.42 17.65
CA PHE A 207 5.79 -8.49 18.74
C PHE A 207 6.54 -9.20 19.88
N ASP A 208 6.03 -10.33 20.36
CA ASP A 208 6.61 -11.09 21.47
C ASP A 208 8.04 -11.55 21.17
N THR A 209 8.31 -11.98 19.94
CA THR A 209 9.62 -12.41 19.47
C THR A 209 10.53 -11.27 19.03
N GLN A 210 10.05 -10.02 19.08
CA GLN A 210 10.75 -8.80 18.65
C GLN A 210 11.23 -8.84 17.19
N MET A 211 10.63 -9.67 16.33
CA MET A 211 11.01 -9.78 14.92
C MET A 211 10.81 -8.46 14.13
N TYR A 212 9.98 -7.55 14.61
CA TYR A 212 9.83 -6.21 14.04
C TYR A 212 11.12 -5.38 14.16
N LYS A 213 12.03 -5.68 15.09
CA LYS A 213 13.30 -4.95 15.25
C LYS A 213 14.27 -5.14 14.10
N ARG A 214 14.03 -6.12 13.20
CA ARG A 214 14.80 -6.25 11.95
C ARG A 214 14.81 -4.98 11.12
N TYR A 215 13.77 -4.16 11.20
CA TYR A 215 13.66 -2.89 10.51
C TYR A 215 14.51 -1.79 11.12
N GLU A 216 15.00 -1.93 12.36
CA GLU A 216 15.94 -0.99 12.99
C GLU A 216 17.23 -0.87 12.17
N ARG A 217 17.79 -2.02 11.75
CA ARG A 217 18.99 -2.05 10.90
C ARG A 217 18.73 -1.41 9.53
N LEU A 218 17.58 -1.70 8.92
CA LEU A 218 17.21 -1.18 7.61
C LEU A 218 17.07 0.34 7.62
N TRP A 219 16.51 0.89 8.68
CA TRP A 219 16.16 2.31 8.77
C TRP A 219 17.05 3.12 9.70
N ASN A 220 18.06 2.49 10.28
CA ASN A 220 18.95 3.11 11.26
C ASN A 220 18.17 3.88 12.35
N CYS A 221 17.34 3.19 13.10
CA CYS A 221 16.45 3.75 14.12
C CYS A 221 16.23 2.75 15.26
N GLN A 222 15.63 3.20 16.36
CA GLN A 222 15.13 2.36 17.44
C GLN A 222 13.61 2.21 17.34
N LEU A 223 13.12 1.00 17.61
CA LEU A 223 11.70 0.66 17.55
C LEU A 223 11.26 0.02 18.86
N ASN A 224 10.24 0.57 19.49
CA ASN A 224 9.65 0.04 20.73
C ASN A 224 8.38 -0.78 20.48
N GLY A 225 8.03 -1.01 19.23
CA GLY A 225 6.84 -1.71 18.80
C GLY A 225 6.38 -1.27 17.42
N PHE A 226 5.16 -1.65 17.09
CA PHE A 226 4.51 -1.27 15.83
C PHE A 226 3.02 -1.06 16.01
N ARG A 227 2.36 -0.53 14.98
CA ARG A 227 0.91 -0.50 14.83
C ARG A 227 0.51 -1.35 13.62
N LEU A 228 -0.53 -2.14 13.79
CA LEU A 228 -1.15 -2.90 12.71
C LEU A 228 -2.37 -2.13 12.21
N LEU A 229 -2.32 -1.71 10.96
CA LEU A 229 -3.35 -0.93 10.30
C LEU A 229 -4.19 -1.84 9.41
N PHE A 230 -5.51 -1.80 9.57
CA PHE A 230 -6.45 -2.41 8.62
C PHE A 230 -7.17 -1.31 7.85
N LEU A 231 -7.04 -1.34 6.53
CA LEU A 231 -7.79 -0.49 5.61
C LEU A 231 -8.89 -1.32 4.93
N THR A 232 -10.14 -0.97 5.15
CA THR A 232 -11.29 -1.73 4.66
C THR A 232 -12.02 -1.02 3.52
N ASP A 233 -12.74 -1.79 2.70
CA ASP A 233 -13.54 -1.26 1.60
C ASP A 233 -14.87 -0.65 2.10
N THR A 234 -15.55 -1.30 3.05
CA THR A 234 -16.90 -0.93 3.47
C THR A 234 -17.01 -0.70 4.97
N PRO A 235 -17.99 0.13 5.43
CA PRO A 235 -18.27 0.29 6.87
C PRO A 235 -18.60 -1.01 7.58
N SER A 236 -19.27 -1.94 6.90
CA SER A 236 -19.62 -3.27 7.47
C SER A 236 -18.36 -4.09 7.77
N GLN A 237 -17.38 -4.09 6.86
CA GLN A 237 -16.10 -4.76 7.09
C GLN A 237 -15.32 -4.09 8.22
N MET A 238 -15.26 -2.75 8.24
CA MET A 238 -14.66 -2.00 9.34
C MET A 238 -15.26 -2.44 10.69
N SER A 239 -16.57 -2.51 10.79
CA SER A 239 -17.26 -2.93 12.02
C SER A 239 -16.91 -4.36 12.45
N LYS A 240 -16.81 -5.29 11.48
CA LYS A 240 -16.42 -6.69 11.75
C LYS A 240 -14.98 -6.80 12.29
N ILE A 241 -14.03 -6.10 11.64
CA ILE A 241 -12.63 -6.10 12.09
C ILE A 241 -12.51 -5.41 13.45
N CYS A 242 -13.24 -4.31 13.68
CA CYS A 242 -13.28 -3.65 14.98
C CYS A 242 -13.81 -4.57 16.09
N SER A 243 -14.84 -5.35 15.83
CA SER A 243 -15.35 -6.33 16.77
C SER A 243 -14.33 -7.41 17.07
N LEU A 244 -13.69 -7.97 16.04
CA LEU A 244 -12.62 -8.95 16.20
C LEU A 244 -11.44 -8.39 16.99
N ALA A 245 -11.01 -7.17 16.70
CA ALA A 245 -9.90 -6.51 17.41
C ALA A 245 -10.18 -6.38 18.91
N ARG A 246 -11.41 -6.05 19.30
CA ARG A 246 -11.82 -5.95 20.73
C ARG A 246 -11.78 -7.29 21.47
N GLU A 247 -12.01 -8.39 20.77
CA GLU A 247 -11.92 -9.76 21.34
C GLU A 247 -10.45 -10.18 21.57
N MET A 248 -9.51 -9.55 20.88
CA MET A 248 -8.10 -9.94 20.91
C MET A 248 -7.28 -8.98 21.77
N GLN A 249 -6.67 -9.49 22.84
CA GLN A 249 -5.85 -8.69 23.73
C GLN A 249 -4.35 -9.02 23.57
N PRO A 250 -3.46 -8.03 23.59
CA PRO A 250 -3.77 -6.59 23.61
C PRO A 250 -4.30 -6.07 22.26
N SER A 251 -5.30 -5.17 22.28
CA SER A 251 -5.92 -4.65 21.04
C SER A 251 -5.40 -3.28 20.62
N ASP A 252 -4.76 -2.54 21.50
CA ASP A 252 -4.37 -1.14 21.29
C ASP A 252 -3.42 -0.89 20.11
N PHE A 253 -2.69 -1.92 19.67
CA PHE A 253 -1.82 -1.82 18.50
C PHE A 253 -2.58 -1.98 17.18
N ILE A 254 -3.84 -2.44 17.21
CA ILE A 254 -4.69 -2.68 16.04
C ILE A 254 -5.51 -1.43 15.74
N TRP A 255 -5.35 -0.87 14.56
CA TRP A 255 -6.03 0.35 14.13
C TRP A 255 -6.78 0.09 12.84
N VAL A 256 -8.02 0.51 12.78
CA VAL A 256 -8.92 0.19 11.66
C VAL A 256 -9.51 1.47 11.07
N THR A 257 -9.52 1.56 9.75
CA THR A 257 -10.23 2.63 9.03
C THR A 257 -10.88 2.10 7.76
N GLN A 258 -11.70 2.94 7.13
CA GLN A 258 -12.36 2.66 5.87
C GLN A 258 -11.82 3.59 4.78
N LYS A 259 -11.74 3.09 3.55
CA LYS A 259 -11.14 3.81 2.41
C LYS A 259 -11.74 5.19 2.16
N ASP A 260 -13.09 5.33 2.28
CA ASP A 260 -13.75 6.61 1.98
C ASP A 260 -13.28 7.70 2.95
N ARG A 261 -13.07 7.38 4.23
CA ARG A 261 -12.48 8.32 5.19
C ARG A 261 -11.06 8.75 4.79
N MET A 262 -10.26 7.81 4.28
CA MET A 262 -8.93 8.13 3.78
C MET A 262 -8.99 9.05 2.55
N PHE A 263 -9.94 8.86 1.65
CA PHE A 263 -10.10 9.72 0.49
C PHE A 263 -10.64 11.11 0.84
N GLU A 264 -11.55 11.20 1.80
CA GLU A 264 -12.19 12.46 2.21
C GLU A 264 -11.26 13.34 3.05
N ASP A 265 -10.53 12.75 4.00
CA ASP A 265 -9.76 13.49 5.00
C ASP A 265 -8.25 13.32 4.87
N GLY A 266 -7.79 12.30 4.13
CA GLY A 266 -6.38 11.93 4.05
C GLY A 266 -5.98 10.91 5.14
N ILE A 267 -4.94 10.13 4.85
CA ILE A 267 -4.48 9.03 5.72
C ILE A 267 -3.97 9.50 7.09
N SER A 268 -3.53 10.75 7.18
CA SER A 268 -2.97 11.40 8.37
C SER A 268 -4.00 12.08 9.27
N ALA A 269 -5.25 12.12 8.86
CA ALA A 269 -6.33 12.68 9.66
C ALA A 269 -6.75 11.75 10.81
N ASN A 270 -7.64 12.25 11.66
CA ASN A 270 -8.24 11.47 12.76
C ASN A 270 -9.33 10.52 12.19
N ILE A 271 -8.91 9.48 11.50
CA ILE A 271 -9.81 8.53 10.83
C ILE A 271 -9.71 7.09 11.36
N TRP A 272 -8.76 6.81 12.25
CA TRP A 272 -8.41 5.48 12.69
C TRP A 272 -9.08 5.11 14.02
N ALA A 273 -9.87 4.05 14.06
CA ALA A 273 -10.40 3.46 15.27
C ALA A 273 -9.33 2.59 15.94
N ARG A 274 -8.79 3.04 17.07
CA ARG A 274 -7.76 2.32 17.84
C ARG A 274 -8.38 1.21 18.68
N GLY A 275 -7.80 0.02 18.65
CA GLY A 275 -8.26 -1.14 19.42
C GLY A 275 -9.67 -1.60 19.06
N GLY A 276 -10.13 -1.27 17.84
CA GLY A 276 -11.50 -1.57 17.39
C GLY A 276 -12.60 -0.76 18.08
N ARG A 277 -12.25 0.31 18.81
CA ARG A 277 -13.21 1.16 19.52
C ARG A 277 -13.84 2.18 18.57
N LEU A 278 -15.11 1.97 18.22
CA LEU A 278 -15.89 2.88 17.36
C LEU A 278 -16.63 3.95 18.17
N ASP A 279 -16.72 3.79 19.46
CA ASP A 279 -17.37 4.66 20.44
C ASP A 279 -16.45 5.77 20.98
N THR A 280 -15.18 5.76 20.62
CA THR A 280 -14.21 6.79 20.97
C THR A 280 -13.86 7.64 19.76
N SER A 281 -13.32 8.84 20.01
CA SER A 281 -12.84 9.72 18.93
C SER A 281 -11.74 9.01 18.11
N PRO A 282 -11.87 8.97 16.77
CA PRO A 282 -10.84 8.43 15.91
C PRO A 282 -9.49 9.13 16.11
N GLN A 283 -8.41 8.42 15.87
CA GLN A 283 -7.05 8.92 16.07
C GLN A 283 -6.29 9.05 14.74
N SER A 284 -5.21 9.80 14.74
CA SER A 284 -4.28 9.92 13.63
C SER A 284 -3.08 8.99 13.81
N ILE A 285 -2.59 8.41 12.71
CA ILE A 285 -1.30 7.70 12.70
C ILE A 285 -0.13 8.63 13.04
N LEU A 286 -0.30 9.94 12.91
CA LEU A 286 0.68 10.97 13.28
C LEU A 286 0.55 11.47 14.74
N GLY A 287 -0.42 10.95 15.50
CA GLY A 287 -0.66 11.42 16.86
C GLY A 287 -1.03 12.91 16.92
N SER A 288 -0.27 13.71 17.68
CA SER A 288 -0.50 15.16 17.81
C SER A 288 -0.22 15.97 16.53
N LEU A 289 0.51 15.39 15.56
CA LEU A 289 0.77 16.00 14.26
C LEU A 289 -0.34 15.67 13.23
N SER A 290 -1.52 15.28 13.73
CA SER A 290 -2.63 14.95 12.83
C SER A 290 -2.94 16.14 11.92
N CYS A 291 -3.11 15.85 10.63
CA CYS A 291 -3.48 16.84 9.65
C CYS A 291 -4.48 16.27 8.66
N ARG A 292 -5.45 17.08 8.27
CA ARG A 292 -6.33 16.77 7.17
C ARG A 292 -5.60 17.08 5.86
N ALA A 293 -5.23 16.04 5.14
CA ALA A 293 -4.47 16.15 3.90
C ALA A 293 -5.07 15.24 2.82
N PRO A 294 -6.30 15.55 2.34
CA PRO A 294 -6.87 14.84 1.19
C PRO A 294 -6.00 15.10 -0.05
N LEU A 295 -6.04 14.16 -0.99
CA LEU A 295 -5.40 14.37 -2.28
C LEU A 295 -6.19 15.38 -3.12
N PRO A 296 -5.52 16.24 -3.92
CA PRO A 296 -6.15 17.25 -4.76
C PRO A 296 -6.98 16.68 -5.92
#